data_9bec421e6b41e8abcb7594ecd39a2ea0
#
_entry.id   9bec421e6b41e8abcb7594ecd39a2ea0
#
_cell.length_a   1.000
_cell.length_b   1.000
_cell.length_c   1.000
_cell.angle_alpha   90.00
_cell.angle_beta   90.00
_cell.angle_gamma   90.00
#
_symmetry.space_group_name_H-M   'P 1'
#
loop_
_entity.id
_entity.type
_entity.pdbx_description
1 polymer ?
#
loop_
_entity_poly.entity_id
_entity_poly.type
_entity_poly.pdbx_seq_one_letter_code
_entity_poly.pdbx_strand_id
1 'polypeptide(L)'
;MNSPASASRFLQRWLGADPARAGRLAALAELSLSSLDFGAALEVEATSGPHGARLPLVRAMRRLRNLLICAIIERDLDGRADLDEVVTAMSRFADFAVQSHLAELMAEMTAAHGVPIGQESGRPQQMMVLAMGKHGGGELNVSSDIDLIFVYPEDGDTQAGPGQRALSNQEFFIRLGKKLIAAISEITEDGFTFRVDMALRPNGKSGPLAACLNMVEDYLIVQGREWERYAWVKARAVTGDAADIAALDAIVRPFVFRRYLDFGVIDAIRTMHAQIRAEVNRQERLHPERSNNVKLGRGGIREIEFLAQVFQLIRGGREPALRERSTRTTLRLLAERELLPADTVGRLLDAYTFLRNLEHRLQYLEDAQTHTLPASPADRQAVAQMMGLPDEATLLARLDEQRAFVAAQFDAIFADKADKSGA
;
A
#
# COMPACT_ATOMS: atom_id res chain seq x y z
N MET A 1 11.87 -29.51 -16.65
CA MET A 1 11.49 -29.03 -15.29
C MET A 1 10.35 -28.09 -15.49
N ASN A 2 9.25 -28.22 -14.74
CA ASN A 2 8.17 -27.23 -14.81
C ASN A 2 8.69 -25.88 -14.29
N SER A 3 8.43 -24.80 -15.02
CA SER A 3 8.76 -23.44 -14.55
C SER A 3 8.13 -23.20 -13.17
N PRO A 4 8.81 -22.53 -12.21
CA PRO A 4 8.23 -22.17 -10.92
C PRO A 4 6.90 -21.41 -11.05
N ALA A 5 6.69 -20.67 -12.15
CA ALA A 5 5.44 -20.00 -12.47
C ALA A 5 4.25 -20.95 -12.64
N SER A 6 4.50 -22.23 -12.99
CA SER A 6 3.45 -23.24 -13.07
C SER A 6 2.79 -23.58 -11.74
N ALA A 7 3.39 -23.20 -10.61
CA ALA A 7 2.81 -23.36 -9.28
C ALA A 7 1.71 -22.31 -8.96
N SER A 8 1.61 -21.22 -9.71
CA SER A 8 0.53 -20.23 -9.57
C SER A 8 -0.75 -20.73 -10.25
N ARG A 9 -1.73 -21.15 -9.43
CA ARG A 9 -3.05 -21.54 -9.94
C ARG A 9 -3.82 -20.37 -10.56
N PHE A 10 -3.59 -19.15 -10.06
CA PHE A 10 -4.13 -17.95 -10.68
C PHE A 10 -3.65 -17.79 -12.12
N LEU A 11 -2.33 -17.83 -12.35
CA LEU A 11 -1.74 -17.71 -13.68
C LEU A 11 -2.26 -18.81 -14.62
N GLN A 12 -2.30 -20.07 -14.15
CA GLN A 12 -2.77 -21.20 -14.95
C GLN A 12 -4.24 -21.04 -15.37
N ARG A 13 -5.13 -20.63 -14.44
CA ARG A 13 -6.53 -20.38 -14.78
C ARG A 13 -6.68 -19.22 -15.75
N TRP A 14 -5.91 -18.14 -15.54
CA TRP A 14 -5.99 -16.97 -16.40
C TRP A 14 -5.54 -17.29 -17.83
N LEU A 15 -4.45 -18.05 -18.02
CA LEU A 15 -3.99 -18.51 -19.33
C LEU A 15 -4.97 -19.50 -19.97
N GLY A 16 -5.50 -20.44 -19.19
CA GLY A 16 -6.44 -21.46 -19.69
C GLY A 16 -7.79 -20.90 -20.15
N ALA A 17 -8.17 -19.71 -19.69
CA ALA A 17 -9.43 -19.09 -20.07
C ALA A 17 -9.44 -18.48 -21.50
N ASP A 18 -8.27 -18.12 -22.03
CA ASP A 18 -8.14 -17.54 -23.39
C ASP A 18 -6.71 -17.73 -23.92
N PRO A 19 -6.51 -18.57 -24.95
CA PRO A 19 -5.19 -18.83 -25.53
C PRO A 19 -4.48 -17.58 -26.08
N ALA A 20 -5.22 -16.53 -26.49
CA ALA A 20 -4.64 -15.29 -26.99
C ALA A 20 -3.88 -14.51 -25.90
N ARG A 21 -4.13 -14.80 -24.63
CA ARG A 21 -3.45 -14.17 -23.48
C ARG A 21 -1.97 -14.51 -23.41
N ALA A 22 -1.58 -15.72 -23.84
CA ALA A 22 -0.19 -16.18 -23.79
C ALA A 22 0.77 -15.27 -24.58
N GLY A 23 0.38 -14.86 -25.78
CA GLY A 23 1.19 -13.96 -26.61
C GLY A 23 1.33 -12.56 -26.00
N ARG A 24 0.26 -12.01 -25.41
CA ARG A 24 0.28 -10.71 -24.73
C ARG A 24 1.13 -10.75 -23.46
N LEU A 25 0.99 -11.83 -22.70
CA LEU A 25 1.79 -12.05 -21.51
C LEU A 25 3.28 -12.13 -21.84
N ALA A 26 3.66 -12.96 -22.82
CA ALA A 26 5.05 -13.07 -23.24
C ALA A 26 5.64 -11.71 -23.68
N ALA A 27 4.88 -10.94 -24.47
CA ALA A 27 5.33 -9.60 -24.90
C ALA A 27 5.54 -8.64 -23.71
N LEU A 28 4.63 -8.63 -22.73
CA LEU A 28 4.76 -7.78 -21.55
C LEU A 28 5.87 -8.24 -20.61
N ALA A 29 6.05 -9.55 -20.45
CA ALA A 29 7.07 -10.13 -19.58
C ALA A 29 8.51 -9.90 -20.07
N GLU A 30 8.73 -9.49 -21.33
CA GLU A 30 10.05 -9.07 -21.81
C GLU A 30 10.42 -7.64 -21.40
N LEU A 31 9.45 -6.82 -20.97
CA LEU A 31 9.68 -5.43 -20.59
C LEU A 31 10.00 -5.31 -19.09
N SER A 32 10.77 -4.27 -18.72
CA SER A 32 10.88 -3.89 -17.30
C SER A 32 9.57 -3.23 -16.85
N LEU A 33 8.89 -3.86 -15.88
CA LEU A 33 7.57 -3.43 -15.43
C LEU A 33 7.63 -2.16 -14.57
N SER A 34 8.78 -1.88 -13.94
CA SER A 34 8.97 -0.65 -13.16
C SER A 34 8.96 0.62 -14.01
N SER A 35 9.23 0.52 -15.32
CA SER A 35 9.22 1.64 -16.27
C SER A 35 8.10 1.54 -17.32
N LEU A 36 7.15 0.61 -17.15
CA LEU A 36 6.06 0.39 -18.10
C LEU A 36 5.22 1.66 -18.29
N ASP A 37 4.91 1.97 -19.56
CA ASP A 37 3.90 2.97 -19.92
C ASP A 37 2.50 2.36 -19.78
N PHE A 38 1.85 2.62 -18.65
CA PHE A 38 0.52 2.12 -18.37
C PHE A 38 -0.55 2.74 -19.27
N GLY A 39 -0.34 3.96 -19.80
CA GLY A 39 -1.25 4.59 -20.73
C GLY A 39 -1.31 3.83 -22.05
N ALA A 40 -0.15 3.54 -22.63
CA ALA A 40 -0.05 2.73 -23.85
C ALA A 40 -0.57 1.30 -23.64
N ALA A 41 -0.24 0.67 -22.51
CA ALA A 41 -0.72 -0.67 -22.19
C ALA A 41 -2.25 -0.70 -21.99
N LEU A 42 -2.84 0.31 -21.36
CA LEU A 42 -4.28 0.46 -21.20
C LEU A 42 -5.00 0.64 -22.54
N GLU A 43 -4.42 1.40 -23.47
CA GLU A 43 -5.01 1.61 -24.80
C GLU A 43 -5.08 0.29 -25.60
N VAL A 44 -4.06 -0.55 -25.48
CA VAL A 44 -4.08 -1.90 -26.08
C VAL A 44 -5.23 -2.74 -25.50
N GLU A 45 -5.42 -2.72 -24.19
CA GLU A 45 -6.53 -3.45 -23.55
C GLU A 45 -7.89 -2.82 -23.92
N ALA A 46 -8.00 -1.50 -23.99
CA ALA A 46 -9.22 -0.81 -24.33
C ALA A 46 -9.69 -1.12 -25.77
N THR A 47 -8.76 -1.32 -26.70
CA THR A 47 -9.07 -1.64 -28.10
C THR A 47 -9.26 -3.14 -28.36
N SER A 48 -9.06 -4.00 -27.36
CA SER A 48 -9.16 -5.48 -27.44
C SER A 48 -10.58 -6.02 -27.17
N GLY A 49 -11.62 -5.20 -27.28
CA GLY A 49 -13.00 -5.64 -27.07
C GLY A 49 -13.54 -6.55 -28.17
N PRO A 50 -14.66 -7.24 -27.92
CA PRO A 50 -15.30 -8.11 -28.91
C PRO A 50 -15.62 -7.33 -30.20
N HIS A 51 -15.34 -7.94 -31.35
CA HIS A 51 -15.54 -7.35 -32.68
C HIS A 51 -14.85 -5.97 -32.88
N GLY A 52 -13.74 -5.71 -32.15
CA GLY A 52 -13.00 -4.45 -32.22
C GLY A 52 -13.66 -3.28 -31.49
N ALA A 53 -14.69 -3.53 -30.69
CA ALA A 53 -15.32 -2.50 -29.87
C ALA A 53 -14.37 -2.01 -28.76
N ARG A 54 -14.38 -0.69 -28.52
CA ARG A 54 -13.62 -0.10 -27.42
C ARG A 54 -14.28 -0.45 -26.07
N LEU A 55 -13.50 -0.97 -25.15
CA LEU A 55 -13.94 -1.26 -23.80
C LEU A 55 -14.01 0.02 -22.96
N PRO A 56 -14.97 0.13 -22.02
CA PRO A 56 -14.97 1.15 -21.00
C PRO A 56 -13.71 1.08 -20.14
N LEU A 57 -13.26 2.23 -19.62
CA LEU A 57 -12.06 2.35 -18.77
C LEU A 57 -12.04 1.31 -17.66
N VAL A 58 -13.16 1.14 -16.95
CA VAL A 58 -13.32 0.19 -15.85
C VAL A 58 -12.97 -1.25 -16.25
N ARG A 59 -13.37 -1.70 -17.45
CA ARG A 59 -13.07 -3.04 -17.94
C ARG A 59 -11.63 -3.19 -18.42
N ALA A 60 -11.17 -2.21 -19.20
CA ALA A 60 -9.79 -2.20 -19.72
C ALA A 60 -8.77 -2.20 -18.55
N MET A 61 -9.02 -1.42 -17.50
CA MET A 61 -8.14 -1.35 -16.32
C MET A 61 -8.06 -2.69 -15.57
N ARG A 62 -9.18 -3.41 -15.40
CA ARG A 62 -9.19 -4.75 -14.78
C ARG A 62 -8.41 -5.78 -15.60
N ARG A 63 -8.57 -5.74 -16.92
CA ARG A 63 -7.81 -6.62 -17.82
C ARG A 63 -6.32 -6.33 -17.78
N LEU A 64 -5.94 -5.05 -17.80
CA LEU A 64 -4.54 -4.64 -17.66
C LEU A 64 -3.96 -5.09 -16.32
N ARG A 65 -4.71 -4.95 -15.21
CA ARG A 65 -4.30 -5.47 -13.90
C ARG A 65 -3.99 -6.95 -13.93
N ASN A 66 -4.87 -7.76 -14.50
CA ASN A 66 -4.67 -9.21 -14.55
C ASN A 66 -3.46 -9.58 -15.41
N LEU A 67 -3.27 -8.92 -16.55
CA LEU A 67 -2.10 -9.10 -17.41
C LEU A 67 -0.81 -8.69 -16.68
N LEU A 68 -0.81 -7.55 -15.99
CA LEU A 68 0.34 -7.07 -15.23
C LEU A 68 0.74 -8.05 -14.11
N ILE A 69 -0.23 -8.55 -13.34
CA ILE A 69 0.05 -9.53 -12.28
C ILE A 69 0.65 -10.82 -12.87
N CYS A 70 0.11 -11.32 -13.97
CA CYS A 70 0.67 -12.49 -14.63
C CYS A 70 2.11 -12.25 -15.10
N ALA A 71 2.40 -11.06 -15.67
CA ALA A 71 3.75 -10.70 -16.09
C ALA A 71 4.71 -10.56 -14.88
N ILE A 72 4.24 -10.00 -13.77
CA ILE A 72 5.02 -9.96 -12.53
C ILE A 72 5.35 -11.36 -12.04
N ILE A 73 4.36 -12.28 -12.00
CA ILE A 73 4.56 -13.66 -11.56
C ILE A 73 5.62 -14.36 -12.41
N GLU A 74 5.55 -14.26 -13.73
CA GLU A 74 6.56 -14.85 -14.60
C GLU A 74 7.94 -14.26 -14.38
N ARG A 75 8.08 -12.93 -14.41
CA ARG A 75 9.38 -12.27 -14.30
C ARG A 75 10.03 -12.51 -12.94
N ASP A 76 9.26 -12.42 -11.85
CA ASP A 76 9.75 -12.60 -10.50
C ASP A 76 10.17 -14.06 -10.23
N LEU A 77 9.39 -15.03 -10.67
CA LEU A 77 9.70 -16.43 -10.48
C LEU A 77 10.81 -16.94 -11.42
N ASP A 78 11.01 -16.29 -12.55
CA ASP A 78 12.15 -16.54 -13.45
C ASP A 78 13.43 -15.80 -13.05
N GLY A 79 13.38 -14.99 -11.96
CA GLY A 79 14.51 -14.19 -11.49
C GLY A 79 14.84 -12.99 -12.37
N ARG A 80 13.93 -12.57 -13.25
CA ARG A 80 14.07 -11.39 -14.12
C ARG A 80 13.60 -10.09 -13.47
N ALA A 81 12.81 -10.19 -12.41
CA ALA A 81 12.41 -9.07 -11.57
C ALA A 81 12.83 -9.33 -10.13
N ASP A 82 13.26 -8.29 -9.44
CA ASP A 82 13.49 -8.31 -7.99
C ASP A 82 12.30 -7.70 -7.23
N LEU A 83 12.41 -7.66 -5.90
CA LEU A 83 11.39 -7.08 -5.04
C LEU A 83 11.10 -5.61 -5.40
N ASP A 84 12.13 -4.83 -5.76
CA ASP A 84 11.97 -3.41 -6.07
C ASP A 84 11.17 -3.21 -7.36
N GLU A 85 11.43 -4.01 -8.39
CA GLU A 85 10.63 -3.97 -9.63
C GLU A 85 9.17 -4.32 -9.36
N VAL A 86 8.90 -5.38 -8.61
CA VAL A 86 7.53 -5.83 -8.31
C VAL A 86 6.74 -4.77 -7.56
N VAL A 87 7.28 -4.24 -6.46
CA VAL A 87 6.54 -3.27 -5.64
C VAL A 87 6.41 -1.91 -6.33
N THR A 88 7.41 -1.52 -7.13
CA THR A 88 7.36 -0.29 -7.91
C THR A 88 6.30 -0.37 -9.01
N ALA A 89 6.26 -1.48 -9.76
CA ALA A 89 5.27 -1.70 -10.81
C ALA A 89 3.85 -1.65 -10.23
N MET A 90 3.60 -2.36 -9.13
CA MET A 90 2.28 -2.38 -8.49
C MET A 90 1.89 -1.01 -7.91
N SER A 91 2.82 -0.29 -7.28
CA SER A 91 2.53 1.04 -6.72
C SER A 91 2.24 2.07 -7.81
N ARG A 92 3.03 2.08 -8.89
CA ARG A 92 2.80 2.95 -10.05
C ARG A 92 1.50 2.60 -10.77
N PHE A 93 1.15 1.33 -10.88
CA PHE A 93 -0.12 0.92 -11.46
C PHE A 93 -1.31 1.35 -10.58
N ALA A 94 -1.18 1.29 -9.26
CA ALA A 94 -2.22 1.80 -8.36
C ALA A 94 -2.41 3.32 -8.50
N ASP A 95 -1.31 4.08 -8.58
CA ASP A 95 -1.35 5.52 -8.86
C ASP A 95 -2.05 5.80 -10.18
N PHE A 96 -1.67 5.11 -11.25
CA PHE A 96 -2.24 5.25 -12.58
C PHE A 96 -3.75 4.94 -12.60
N ALA A 97 -4.17 3.86 -11.93
CA ALA A 97 -5.58 3.48 -11.84
C ALA A 97 -6.41 4.54 -11.12
N VAL A 98 -5.92 5.04 -9.97
CA VAL A 98 -6.57 6.12 -9.21
C VAL A 98 -6.68 7.39 -10.06
N GLN A 99 -5.60 7.83 -10.69
CA GLN A 99 -5.56 9.04 -11.51
C GLN A 99 -6.50 8.94 -12.71
N SER A 100 -6.49 7.82 -13.43
CA SER A 100 -7.32 7.63 -14.63
C SER A 100 -8.81 7.62 -14.30
N HIS A 101 -9.23 6.86 -13.28
CA HIS A 101 -10.63 6.82 -12.86
C HIS A 101 -11.08 8.16 -12.28
N LEU A 102 -10.24 8.82 -11.48
CA LEU A 102 -10.58 10.12 -10.91
C LEU A 102 -10.81 11.17 -12.01
N ALA A 103 -9.96 11.20 -13.03
CA ALA A 103 -10.08 12.15 -14.13
C ALA A 103 -11.39 11.96 -14.91
N GLU A 104 -11.76 10.72 -15.27
CA GLU A 104 -13.03 10.41 -15.95
C GLU A 104 -14.24 10.80 -15.09
N LEU A 105 -14.24 10.38 -13.81
CA LEU A 105 -15.34 10.64 -12.89
C LEU A 105 -15.47 12.12 -12.50
N MET A 106 -14.36 12.86 -12.41
CA MET A 106 -14.37 14.29 -12.15
C MET A 106 -15.04 15.04 -13.33
N ALA A 107 -14.71 14.66 -14.57
CA ALA A 107 -15.36 15.22 -15.77
C ALA A 107 -16.86 14.91 -15.79
N GLU A 108 -17.26 13.67 -15.49
CA GLU A 108 -18.67 13.26 -15.39
C GLU A 108 -19.43 14.07 -14.32
N MET A 109 -18.87 14.18 -13.12
CA MET A 109 -19.48 14.90 -12.00
C MET A 109 -19.59 16.39 -12.27
N THR A 110 -18.57 16.99 -12.88
CA THR A 110 -18.58 18.40 -13.29
C THR A 110 -19.63 18.68 -14.37
N ALA A 111 -19.77 17.79 -15.34
CA ALA A 111 -20.81 17.90 -16.36
C ALA A 111 -22.23 17.82 -15.76
N ALA A 112 -22.42 17.04 -14.70
CA ALA A 112 -23.74 16.86 -14.06
C ALA A 112 -24.09 17.96 -13.03
N HIS A 113 -23.10 18.48 -12.30
CA HIS A 113 -23.31 19.30 -11.11
C HIS A 113 -22.60 20.66 -11.13
N GLY A 114 -21.82 20.97 -12.18
CA GLY A 114 -20.97 22.17 -12.25
C GLY A 114 -19.62 21.97 -11.57
N VAL A 115 -18.75 22.96 -11.70
CA VAL A 115 -17.40 22.97 -11.16
C VAL A 115 -17.44 23.30 -9.65
N PRO A 116 -16.86 22.50 -8.77
CA PRO A 116 -16.76 22.85 -7.35
C PRO A 116 -15.81 24.04 -7.18
N ILE A 117 -16.27 25.08 -6.50
CA ILE A 117 -15.55 26.35 -6.28
C ILE A 117 -15.30 26.53 -4.78
N GLY A 118 -14.08 26.91 -4.42
CA GLY A 118 -13.71 27.25 -3.04
C GLY A 118 -14.36 28.55 -2.59
N GLN A 119 -14.92 28.56 -1.39
CA GLN A 119 -15.62 29.72 -0.85
C GLN A 119 -14.71 30.91 -0.59
N GLU A 120 -13.47 30.65 -0.17
CA GLU A 120 -12.48 31.67 0.19
C GLU A 120 -11.66 32.10 -1.03
N SER A 121 -11.14 31.12 -1.78
CA SER A 121 -10.24 31.38 -2.91
C SER A 121 -10.97 31.73 -4.21
N GLY A 122 -12.24 31.35 -4.36
CA GLY A 122 -12.96 31.44 -5.62
C GLY A 122 -12.40 30.54 -6.72
N ARG A 123 -11.46 29.63 -6.42
CA ARG A 123 -10.82 28.74 -7.39
C ARG A 123 -11.57 27.43 -7.57
N PRO A 124 -11.51 26.81 -8.76
CA PRO A 124 -11.91 25.43 -8.93
C PRO A 124 -11.20 24.51 -7.95
N GLN A 125 -11.93 23.57 -7.40
CA GLN A 125 -11.43 22.60 -6.42
C GLN A 125 -11.22 21.23 -7.07
N GLN A 126 -10.16 20.54 -6.64
CA GLN A 126 -9.86 19.17 -7.06
C GLN A 126 -9.71 18.25 -5.84
N MET A 127 -10.02 16.97 -6.02
CA MET A 127 -9.81 15.98 -4.97
C MET A 127 -8.35 15.53 -4.92
N MET A 128 -7.73 15.68 -3.76
CA MET A 128 -6.48 15.01 -3.42
C MET A 128 -6.80 13.60 -2.92
N VAL A 129 -6.25 12.59 -3.57
CA VAL A 129 -6.28 11.21 -3.10
C VAL A 129 -4.94 10.91 -2.47
N LEU A 130 -4.95 10.56 -1.19
CA LEU A 130 -3.75 10.20 -0.45
C LEU A 130 -3.64 8.68 -0.39
N ALA A 131 -2.51 8.15 -0.82
CA ALA A 131 -2.12 6.78 -0.61
C ALA A 131 -1.47 6.63 0.76
N MET A 132 -1.91 5.63 1.51
CA MET A 132 -1.42 5.31 2.84
C MET A 132 -0.69 3.95 2.84
N GLY A 133 -0.11 3.57 3.96
CA GLY A 133 0.48 2.26 4.14
C GLY A 133 1.53 1.90 3.09
N LYS A 134 1.47 0.67 2.57
CA LYS A 134 2.42 0.20 1.55
C LYS A 134 2.31 0.97 0.23
N HIS A 135 1.10 1.36 -0.18
CA HIS A 135 0.88 2.17 -1.38
C HIS A 135 1.54 3.54 -1.24
N GLY A 136 1.34 4.22 -0.11
CA GLY A 136 1.98 5.51 0.18
C GLY A 136 3.50 5.42 0.20
N GLY A 137 4.05 4.31 0.71
CA GLY A 137 5.49 4.02 0.73
C GLY A 137 6.09 3.60 -0.62
N GLY A 138 5.30 3.42 -1.67
CA GLY A 138 5.79 2.87 -2.94
C GLY A 138 6.16 1.39 -2.86
N GLU A 139 5.62 0.67 -1.89
CA GLU A 139 5.98 -0.71 -1.54
C GLU A 139 4.77 -1.66 -1.64
N LEU A 140 3.83 -1.40 -2.56
CA LEU A 140 2.58 -2.16 -2.66
C LEU A 140 2.84 -3.61 -3.08
N ASN A 141 2.17 -4.56 -2.43
CA ASN A 141 2.18 -5.97 -2.84
C ASN A 141 1.27 -6.20 -4.04
N VAL A 142 1.45 -7.36 -4.69
CA VAL A 142 0.68 -7.76 -5.88
C VAL A 142 -0.81 -7.88 -5.60
N SER A 143 -1.19 -8.47 -4.47
CA SER A 143 -2.60 -8.66 -4.10
C SER A 143 -2.96 -7.97 -2.78
N SER A 144 -2.46 -6.74 -2.58
CA SER A 144 -2.87 -5.89 -1.46
C SER A 144 -4.15 -5.12 -1.77
N ASP A 145 -4.80 -4.64 -0.71
CA ASP A 145 -5.66 -3.47 -0.75
C ASP A 145 -4.82 -2.20 -0.89
N ILE A 146 -5.47 -1.13 -1.34
CA ILE A 146 -4.94 0.22 -1.29
C ILE A 146 -5.70 1.00 -0.21
N ASP A 147 -4.94 1.52 0.76
CA ASP A 147 -5.47 2.38 1.80
C ASP A 147 -5.51 3.82 1.27
N LEU A 148 -6.69 4.44 1.24
CA LEU A 148 -6.86 5.78 0.69
C LEU A 148 -7.50 6.74 1.70
N ILE A 149 -7.15 8.03 1.56
CA ILE A 149 -7.85 9.15 2.22
C ILE A 149 -8.19 10.18 1.16
N PHE A 150 -9.42 10.71 1.17
CA PHE A 150 -9.87 11.74 0.24
C PHE A 150 -9.90 13.10 0.94
N VAL A 151 -9.21 14.07 0.36
CA VAL A 151 -9.13 15.44 0.85
C VAL A 151 -9.44 16.40 -0.29
N TYR A 152 -10.08 17.52 0.00
CA TYR A 152 -10.26 18.63 -0.95
C TYR A 152 -9.87 19.97 -0.26
N PRO A 153 -9.48 21.00 -1.05
CA PRO A 153 -8.89 22.20 -0.44
C PRO A 153 -9.86 22.98 0.44
N GLU A 154 -11.03 23.34 -0.05
CA GLU A 154 -11.94 24.26 0.62
C GLU A 154 -13.40 23.85 0.52
N ASP A 155 -14.19 24.19 1.54
CA ASP A 155 -15.65 24.17 1.44
C ASP A 155 -16.14 25.23 0.45
N GLY A 156 -17.38 25.10 0.02
CA GLY A 156 -18.02 25.94 -0.98
C GLY A 156 -19.10 25.18 -1.72
N ASP A 157 -19.49 25.68 -2.87
CA ASP A 157 -20.56 25.11 -3.69
C ASP A 157 -20.11 24.94 -5.13
N THR A 158 -20.76 24.02 -5.86
CA THR A 158 -20.55 23.89 -7.30
C THR A 158 -21.20 25.05 -8.06
N GLN A 159 -20.46 25.58 -9.04
CA GLN A 159 -21.01 26.55 -9.98
C GLN A 159 -21.82 25.81 -11.04
N ALA A 160 -23.10 25.57 -10.73
CA ALA A 160 -24.03 24.86 -11.60
C ALA A 160 -24.53 25.76 -12.74
N GLY A 161 -24.54 25.19 -13.94
CA GLY A 161 -25.18 25.83 -15.12
C GLY A 161 -26.68 25.54 -15.23
N PRO A 162 -27.35 26.07 -16.30
CA PRO A 162 -28.73 25.77 -16.52
C PRO A 162 -29.01 24.28 -16.63
N GLY A 163 -30.00 23.79 -15.87
CA GLY A 163 -30.38 22.37 -15.84
C GLY A 163 -29.50 21.47 -14.95
N GLN A 164 -28.43 21.98 -14.35
CA GLN A 164 -27.60 21.26 -13.38
C GLN A 164 -28.12 21.49 -11.95
N ARG A 165 -27.94 20.49 -11.08
CA ARG A 165 -28.25 20.61 -9.67
C ARG A 165 -26.96 20.96 -8.91
N ALA A 166 -26.90 22.15 -8.31
CA ALA A 166 -25.81 22.56 -7.43
C ALA A 166 -25.67 21.63 -6.20
N LEU A 167 -24.44 21.40 -5.79
CA LEU A 167 -24.07 20.63 -4.61
C LEU A 167 -23.08 21.45 -3.79
N SER A 168 -23.03 21.23 -2.46
CA SER A 168 -21.87 21.66 -1.68
C SER A 168 -20.61 20.88 -2.10
N ASN A 169 -19.43 21.48 -1.94
CA ASN A 169 -18.16 20.80 -2.24
C ASN A 169 -18.05 19.49 -1.46
N GLN A 170 -18.48 19.47 -0.21
CA GLN A 170 -18.51 18.25 0.60
C GLN A 170 -19.36 17.15 -0.04
N GLU A 171 -20.59 17.46 -0.45
CA GLU A 171 -21.47 16.49 -1.09
C GLU A 171 -20.90 16.02 -2.44
N PHE A 172 -20.36 16.95 -3.23
CA PHE A 172 -19.73 16.66 -4.51
C PHE A 172 -18.57 15.65 -4.34
N PHE A 173 -17.60 15.93 -3.44
CA PHE A 173 -16.42 15.08 -3.25
C PHE A 173 -16.75 13.76 -2.54
N ILE A 174 -17.76 13.71 -1.68
CA ILE A 174 -18.26 12.44 -1.12
C ILE A 174 -18.86 11.56 -2.22
N ARG A 175 -19.66 12.12 -3.13
CA ARG A 175 -20.23 11.37 -4.25
C ARG A 175 -19.15 10.91 -5.22
N LEU A 176 -18.20 11.77 -5.56
CA LEU A 176 -17.04 11.45 -6.38
C LEU A 176 -16.22 10.31 -5.77
N GLY A 177 -15.91 10.38 -4.47
CA GLY A 177 -15.18 9.34 -3.75
C GLY A 177 -15.89 7.99 -3.75
N LYS A 178 -17.23 7.97 -3.59
CA LYS A 178 -18.02 6.73 -3.68
C LYS A 178 -17.93 6.11 -5.08
N LYS A 179 -18.03 6.92 -6.13
CA LYS A 179 -17.88 6.46 -7.52
C LYS A 179 -16.48 5.91 -7.78
N LEU A 180 -15.44 6.60 -7.29
CA LEU A 180 -14.05 6.16 -7.43
C LEU A 180 -13.80 4.80 -6.75
N ILE A 181 -14.28 4.63 -5.53
CA ILE A 181 -14.20 3.33 -4.82
C ILE A 181 -14.90 2.24 -5.64
N ALA A 182 -16.11 2.47 -6.12
CA ALA A 182 -16.86 1.51 -6.93
C ALA A 182 -16.11 1.16 -8.23
N ALA A 183 -15.61 2.15 -8.97
CA ALA A 183 -14.85 1.94 -10.21
C ALA A 183 -13.63 1.04 -10.01
N ILE A 184 -12.91 1.21 -8.88
CA ILE A 184 -11.68 0.47 -8.57
C ILE A 184 -11.99 -0.91 -7.97
N SER A 185 -12.96 -1.03 -7.03
CA SER A 185 -13.11 -2.20 -6.16
C SER A 185 -14.27 -3.12 -6.51
N GLU A 186 -15.25 -2.69 -7.32
CA GLU A 186 -16.37 -3.54 -7.68
C GLU A 186 -15.91 -4.77 -8.47
N ILE A 187 -16.44 -5.95 -8.08
CA ILE A 187 -16.11 -7.22 -8.72
C ILE A 187 -17.03 -7.44 -9.92
N THR A 188 -16.44 -7.64 -11.10
CA THR A 188 -17.14 -7.93 -12.35
C THR A 188 -16.62 -9.23 -12.97
N GLU A 189 -17.08 -9.56 -14.18
CA GLU A 189 -16.57 -10.68 -14.98
C GLU A 189 -15.05 -10.59 -15.26
N ASP A 190 -14.49 -9.38 -15.36
CA ASP A 190 -13.05 -9.13 -15.51
C ASP A 190 -12.31 -9.02 -14.15
N GLY A 191 -12.97 -9.29 -13.02
CA GLY A 191 -12.45 -9.15 -11.66
C GLY A 191 -12.58 -7.72 -11.13
N PHE A 192 -11.58 -7.26 -10.39
CA PHE A 192 -11.48 -5.90 -9.82
C PHE A 192 -10.09 -5.32 -10.11
N THR A 193 -9.93 -4.00 -9.94
CA THR A 193 -8.61 -3.37 -10.06
C THR A 193 -7.84 -3.47 -8.75
N PHE A 194 -8.40 -2.95 -7.65
CA PHE A 194 -7.87 -3.10 -6.28
C PHE A 194 -9.01 -3.19 -5.28
N ARG A 195 -8.78 -3.86 -4.15
CA ARG A 195 -9.59 -3.65 -2.95
C ARG A 195 -9.22 -2.30 -2.35
N VAL A 196 -10.19 -1.54 -1.87
CA VAL A 196 -10.00 -0.20 -1.31
C VAL A 196 -10.36 -0.20 0.16
N ASP A 197 -9.44 0.26 1.02
CA ASP A 197 -9.70 0.50 2.44
C ASP A 197 -9.65 2.01 2.75
N MET A 198 -10.68 2.49 3.44
CA MET A 198 -10.85 3.88 3.85
C MET A 198 -10.79 4.05 5.37
N ALA A 199 -10.30 3.04 6.12
CA ALA A 199 -10.35 3.05 7.59
C ALA A 199 -9.41 4.09 8.22
N LEU A 200 -8.34 4.47 7.52
CA LEU A 200 -7.34 5.44 8.00
C LEU A 200 -7.76 6.91 7.86
N ARG A 201 -8.95 7.19 7.29
CA ARG A 201 -9.44 8.58 7.17
C ARG A 201 -9.78 9.18 8.53
N PRO A 202 -9.75 10.52 8.68
CA PRO A 202 -10.16 11.20 9.91
C PRO A 202 -11.49 10.66 10.45
N ASN A 203 -11.54 10.36 11.74
CA ASN A 203 -12.67 9.71 12.43
C ASN A 203 -13.04 8.31 11.91
N GLY A 204 -12.21 7.67 11.08
CA GLY A 204 -12.44 6.33 10.57
C GLY A 204 -13.82 6.15 9.93
N LYS A 205 -14.55 5.09 10.28
CA LYS A 205 -15.88 4.79 9.71
C LYS A 205 -16.96 5.81 10.08
N SER A 206 -16.79 6.57 11.16
CA SER A 206 -17.74 7.58 11.64
C SER A 206 -17.55 8.95 10.96
N GLY A 207 -16.38 9.18 10.34
CA GLY A 207 -16.09 10.43 9.64
C GLY A 207 -16.61 10.45 8.20
N PRO A 208 -16.69 11.65 7.60
CA PRO A 208 -17.07 11.80 6.20
C PRO A 208 -16.06 11.06 5.29
N LEU A 209 -16.51 10.68 4.10
CA LEU A 209 -15.66 9.98 3.14
C LEU A 209 -14.57 10.89 2.54
N ALA A 210 -14.88 12.17 2.38
CA ALA A 210 -13.96 13.23 1.96
C ALA A 210 -14.04 14.40 2.94
N ALA A 211 -12.90 15.01 3.26
CA ALA A 211 -12.77 16.11 4.21
C ALA A 211 -12.05 17.29 3.57
N CYS A 212 -12.42 18.56 3.91
CA CYS A 212 -11.63 19.72 3.51
C CYS A 212 -10.34 19.85 4.35
N LEU A 213 -9.37 20.64 3.89
CA LEU A 213 -8.09 20.83 4.59
C LEU A 213 -8.30 21.32 6.03
N ASN A 214 -9.21 22.28 6.26
CA ASN A 214 -9.51 22.80 7.59
C ASN A 214 -10.01 21.69 8.53
N MET A 215 -10.90 20.82 8.02
CA MET A 215 -11.40 19.66 8.80
C MET A 215 -10.28 18.67 9.12
N VAL A 216 -9.34 18.43 8.21
CA VAL A 216 -8.17 17.59 8.47
C VAL A 216 -7.27 18.20 9.53
N GLU A 217 -7.01 19.51 9.44
CA GLU A 217 -6.18 20.25 10.42
C GLU A 217 -6.79 20.19 11.82
N ASP A 218 -8.06 20.56 11.95
CA ASP A 218 -8.78 20.50 13.23
C ASP A 218 -8.76 19.10 13.84
N TYR A 219 -8.98 18.09 13.00
CA TYR A 219 -8.94 16.70 13.45
C TYR A 219 -7.55 16.30 13.97
N LEU A 220 -6.48 16.60 13.24
CA LEU A 220 -5.12 16.24 13.64
C LEU A 220 -4.67 16.97 14.89
N ILE A 221 -5.11 18.23 15.10
CA ILE A 221 -4.79 19.02 16.28
C ILE A 221 -5.55 18.52 17.52
N VAL A 222 -6.86 18.25 17.38
CA VAL A 222 -7.75 18.00 18.55
C VAL A 222 -7.84 16.51 18.89
N GLN A 223 -7.86 15.64 17.87
CA GLN A 223 -8.17 14.22 18.02
C GLN A 223 -7.04 13.28 17.56
N GLY A 224 -6.05 13.79 16.83
CA GLY A 224 -4.98 12.98 16.25
C GLY A 224 -4.21 12.18 17.31
N ARG A 225 -4.13 10.84 17.12
CA ARG A 225 -3.54 9.88 18.04
C ARG A 225 -2.15 9.44 17.59
N GLU A 226 -1.37 8.84 18.48
CA GLU A 226 -0.01 8.38 18.17
C GLU A 226 0.02 7.30 17.08
N TRP A 227 -0.97 6.40 17.02
CA TRP A 227 -1.07 5.40 15.94
C TRP A 227 -1.35 6.05 14.57
N GLU A 228 -2.05 7.19 14.53
CA GLU A 228 -2.28 7.93 13.29
C GLU A 228 -1.01 8.63 12.84
N ARG A 229 -0.23 9.20 13.78
CA ARG A 229 1.11 9.72 13.44
C ARG A 229 1.96 8.66 12.75
N TYR A 230 1.95 7.44 13.29
CA TYR A 230 2.62 6.30 12.68
C TYR A 230 2.10 5.99 11.26
N ALA A 231 0.79 5.97 11.04
CA ALA A 231 0.19 5.71 9.74
C ALA A 231 0.51 6.83 8.72
N TRP A 232 0.48 8.09 9.15
CA TRP A 232 0.73 9.26 8.31
C TRP A 232 2.18 9.44 7.89
N VAL A 233 3.16 8.74 8.50
CA VAL A 233 4.57 8.71 8.02
C VAL A 233 4.65 8.34 6.55
N LYS A 234 3.82 7.40 6.11
CA LYS A 234 3.80 6.90 4.73
C LYS A 234 2.79 7.61 3.82
N ALA A 235 2.06 8.60 4.31
CA ALA A 235 1.07 9.33 3.51
C ALA A 235 1.72 10.02 2.30
N ARG A 236 1.12 9.86 1.11
CA ARG A 236 1.58 10.46 -0.14
C ARG A 236 0.39 10.84 -1.00
N ALA A 237 0.36 12.09 -1.47
CA ALA A 237 -0.64 12.51 -2.45
C ALA A 237 -0.37 11.83 -3.81
N VAL A 238 -1.41 11.20 -4.37
CA VAL A 238 -1.42 10.58 -5.70
C VAL A 238 -2.00 11.54 -6.73
N THR A 239 -2.95 12.40 -6.31
CA THR A 239 -3.62 13.40 -7.13
C THR A 239 -3.69 14.73 -6.38
N GLY A 240 -3.97 15.81 -7.08
CA GLY A 240 -4.13 17.16 -6.54
C GLY A 240 -3.12 18.14 -7.13
N ASP A 241 -3.39 19.42 -7.02
CA ASP A 241 -2.48 20.49 -7.43
C ASP A 241 -1.30 20.63 -6.47
N ALA A 242 -0.14 21.03 -6.97
CA ALA A 242 1.07 21.16 -6.17
C ALA A 242 0.92 22.12 -4.98
N ALA A 243 0.15 23.21 -5.14
CA ALA A 243 -0.11 24.17 -4.08
C ALA A 243 -0.96 23.56 -2.95
N ASP A 244 -2.00 22.81 -3.31
CA ASP A 244 -2.90 22.16 -2.37
C ASP A 244 -2.20 21.01 -1.63
N ILE A 245 -1.35 20.25 -2.33
CA ILE A 245 -0.48 19.23 -1.72
C ILE A 245 0.50 19.87 -0.73
N ALA A 246 1.09 21.02 -1.07
CA ALA A 246 1.98 21.74 -0.16
C ALA A 246 1.24 22.25 1.08
N ALA A 247 0.00 22.71 0.94
CA ALA A 247 -0.86 23.13 2.05
C ALA A 247 -1.16 21.94 2.99
N LEU A 248 -1.54 20.80 2.43
CA LEU A 248 -1.72 19.56 3.19
C LEU A 248 -0.44 19.13 3.91
N ASP A 249 0.72 19.16 3.24
CA ASP A 249 2.01 18.85 3.86
C ASP A 249 2.35 19.79 5.02
N ALA A 250 1.96 21.07 4.94
CA ALA A 250 2.16 22.03 6.02
C ALA A 250 1.33 21.69 7.28
N ILE A 251 0.16 21.10 7.11
CA ILE A 251 -0.71 20.59 8.18
C ILE A 251 -0.16 19.28 8.77
N VAL A 252 0.16 18.33 7.91
CA VAL A 252 0.51 16.96 8.31
C VAL A 252 1.91 16.87 8.92
N ARG A 253 2.87 17.62 8.39
CA ARG A 253 4.28 17.52 8.81
C ARG A 253 4.51 17.83 10.31
N PRO A 254 3.97 18.90 10.90
CA PRO A 254 4.13 19.16 12.34
C PRO A 254 3.40 18.14 13.21
N PHE A 255 2.30 17.56 12.74
CA PHE A 255 1.62 16.47 13.42
C PHE A 255 2.48 15.23 13.48
N VAL A 256 3.05 14.78 12.34
CA VAL A 256 3.84 13.54 12.24
C VAL A 256 5.23 13.72 12.85
N PHE A 257 5.97 14.77 12.44
CA PHE A 257 7.38 14.96 12.76
C PHE A 257 7.58 16.12 13.76
N ARG A 258 7.30 15.85 15.03
CA ARG A 258 7.47 16.85 16.09
C ARG A 258 8.95 17.17 16.32
N ARG A 259 9.30 18.44 16.41
CA ARG A 259 10.67 18.91 16.64
C ARG A 259 11.16 18.57 18.05
N TYR A 260 10.26 18.62 19.02
CA TYR A 260 10.51 18.28 20.42
C TYR A 260 9.66 17.06 20.77
N LEU A 261 10.34 15.98 21.18
CA LEU A 261 9.66 14.80 21.67
C LEU A 261 9.32 15.01 23.15
N ASP A 262 8.10 14.79 23.47
CA ASP A 262 7.71 14.51 24.84
C ASP A 262 8.23 13.12 25.24
N PHE A 263 8.76 12.96 26.46
CA PHE A 263 9.24 11.68 26.96
C PHE A 263 8.18 10.58 26.87
N GLY A 264 6.89 10.94 26.94
CA GLY A 264 5.77 10.04 26.78
C GLY A 264 5.61 9.41 25.38
N VAL A 265 6.23 9.96 24.33
CA VAL A 265 6.08 9.41 22.96
C VAL A 265 6.70 8.01 22.83
N ILE A 266 7.87 7.78 23.44
CA ILE A 266 8.52 6.46 23.42
C ILE A 266 7.65 5.45 24.16
N ASP A 267 7.10 5.84 25.30
CA ASP A 267 6.23 4.96 26.08
C ASP A 267 4.88 4.72 25.40
N ALA A 268 4.33 5.73 24.71
CA ALA A 268 3.14 5.56 23.88
C ALA A 268 3.38 4.59 22.71
N ILE A 269 4.54 4.67 22.05
CA ILE A 269 4.95 3.74 21.00
C ILE A 269 5.12 2.32 21.55
N ARG A 270 5.76 2.15 22.71
CA ARG A 270 5.88 0.85 23.41
C ARG A 270 4.51 0.27 23.76
N THR A 271 3.63 1.11 24.32
CA THR A 271 2.26 0.71 24.67
C THR A 271 1.48 0.26 23.45
N MET A 272 1.55 1.03 22.35
CA MET A 272 0.92 0.66 21.08
C MET A 272 1.44 -0.69 20.56
N HIS A 273 2.76 -0.92 20.61
CA HIS A 273 3.34 -2.20 20.20
C HIS A 273 2.87 -3.34 21.11
N ALA A 274 2.87 -3.14 22.44
CA ALA A 274 2.39 -4.15 23.39
C ALA A 274 0.93 -4.52 23.13
N GLN A 275 0.06 -3.55 22.83
CA GLN A 275 -1.33 -3.78 22.45
C GLN A 275 -1.45 -4.58 21.15
N ILE A 276 -0.67 -4.24 20.12
CA ILE A 276 -0.63 -4.98 18.86
C ILE A 276 -0.20 -6.43 19.10
N ARG A 277 0.86 -6.67 19.89
CA ARG A 277 1.32 -8.02 20.23
C ARG A 277 0.29 -8.81 21.03
N ALA A 278 -0.36 -8.18 22.00
CA ALA A 278 -1.42 -8.82 22.78
C ALA A 278 -2.59 -9.27 21.89
N GLU A 279 -2.98 -8.43 20.93
CA GLU A 279 -4.04 -8.78 19.98
C GLU A 279 -3.62 -9.89 19.01
N VAL A 280 -2.40 -9.85 18.47
CA VAL A 280 -1.85 -10.92 17.61
C VAL A 280 -1.83 -12.24 18.38
N ASN A 281 -1.29 -12.27 19.61
CA ASN A 281 -1.26 -13.46 20.45
C ASN A 281 -2.66 -13.97 20.82
N ARG A 282 -3.64 -13.06 20.97
CA ARG A 282 -5.02 -13.43 21.20
C ARG A 282 -5.63 -14.09 19.96
N GLN A 283 -5.38 -13.52 18.78
CA GLN A 283 -5.86 -14.07 17.51
C GLN A 283 -5.23 -15.42 17.20
N GLU A 284 -3.93 -15.60 17.43
CA GLU A 284 -3.24 -16.88 17.24
C GLU A 284 -3.78 -17.99 18.17
N ARG A 285 -4.15 -17.64 19.42
CA ARG A 285 -4.79 -18.59 20.33
C ARG A 285 -6.21 -18.98 19.90
N LEU A 286 -6.97 -18.04 19.34
CA LEU A 286 -8.33 -18.30 18.85
C LEU A 286 -8.32 -18.99 17.48
N HIS A 287 -7.26 -18.78 16.70
CA HIS A 287 -7.10 -19.26 15.35
C HIS A 287 -5.68 -19.82 15.16
N PRO A 288 -5.38 -21.03 15.68
CA PRO A 288 -4.04 -21.65 15.59
C PRO A 288 -3.53 -21.77 14.15
N GLU A 289 -4.42 -21.89 13.18
CA GLU A 289 -4.11 -21.90 11.74
C GLU A 289 -3.49 -20.60 11.24
N ARG A 290 -3.59 -19.50 11.99
CA ARG A 290 -2.99 -18.19 11.69
C ARG A 290 -1.60 -17.98 12.32
N SER A 291 -1.08 -18.98 13.05
CA SER A 291 0.22 -18.90 13.75
C SER A 291 1.40 -18.62 12.80
N ASN A 292 1.29 -19.01 11.54
CA ASN A 292 2.31 -18.82 10.50
C ASN A 292 2.09 -17.55 9.65
N ASN A 293 1.59 -16.47 10.23
CA ASN A 293 1.42 -15.19 9.56
C ASN A 293 2.76 -14.47 9.41
N VAL A 294 3.25 -14.31 8.17
CA VAL A 294 4.57 -13.69 7.87
C VAL A 294 4.61 -12.20 8.08
N LYS A 295 3.44 -11.54 8.10
CA LYS A 295 3.33 -10.09 8.31
C LYS A 295 3.15 -9.73 9.77
N LEU A 296 2.23 -10.37 10.48
CA LEU A 296 1.79 -10.00 11.83
C LEU A 296 2.45 -10.84 12.93
N GLY A 297 2.93 -12.05 12.61
CA GLY A 297 3.61 -12.92 13.56
C GLY A 297 4.89 -12.28 14.09
N ARG A 298 5.37 -12.80 15.23
CA ARG A 298 6.63 -12.34 15.85
C ARG A 298 7.79 -12.45 14.86
N GLY A 299 8.61 -11.41 14.77
CA GLY A 299 9.70 -11.32 13.79
C GLY A 299 9.21 -11.16 12.35
N GLY A 300 7.95 -10.78 12.13
CA GLY A 300 7.38 -10.59 10.81
C GLY A 300 7.66 -9.21 10.20
N ILE A 301 7.13 -9.01 8.98
CA ILE A 301 7.32 -7.77 8.20
C ILE A 301 6.97 -6.52 9.01
N ARG A 302 5.88 -6.58 9.79
CA ARG A 302 5.38 -5.43 10.56
C ARG A 302 6.37 -4.96 11.62
N GLU A 303 7.15 -5.85 12.25
CA GLU A 303 8.14 -5.46 13.24
C GLU A 303 9.31 -4.70 12.59
N ILE A 304 9.73 -5.08 11.38
CA ILE A 304 10.76 -4.35 10.62
C ILE A 304 10.25 -2.96 10.21
N GLU A 305 9.02 -2.88 9.65
CA GLU A 305 8.39 -1.61 9.29
C GLU A 305 8.25 -0.70 10.51
N PHE A 306 7.83 -1.27 11.65
CA PHE A 306 7.66 -0.54 12.90
C PHE A 306 8.99 0.02 13.41
N LEU A 307 10.04 -0.80 13.38
CA LEU A 307 11.39 -0.38 13.77
C LEU A 307 11.84 0.84 12.96
N ALA A 308 11.73 0.79 11.63
CA ALA A 308 12.09 1.91 10.77
C ALA A 308 11.29 3.18 11.11
N GLN A 309 9.96 3.05 11.23
CA GLN A 309 9.07 4.18 11.47
C GLN A 309 9.23 4.82 12.87
N VAL A 310 9.62 4.04 13.88
CA VAL A 310 9.92 4.59 15.21
C VAL A 310 11.09 5.57 15.15
N PHE A 311 12.18 5.24 14.45
CA PHE A 311 13.27 6.19 14.26
C PHE A 311 12.83 7.44 13.48
N GLN A 312 11.95 7.28 12.50
CA GLN A 312 11.38 8.40 11.76
C GLN A 312 10.58 9.35 12.66
N LEU A 313 9.72 8.79 13.53
CA LEU A 313 8.94 9.58 14.49
C LEU A 313 9.82 10.27 15.54
N ILE A 314 10.91 9.62 15.97
CA ILE A 314 11.83 10.16 16.98
C ILE A 314 12.75 11.24 16.40
N ARG A 315 13.28 11.03 15.18
CA ARG A 315 14.33 11.87 14.60
C ARG A 315 13.86 12.77 13.46
N GLY A 316 12.80 12.41 12.74
CA GLY A 316 12.35 13.11 11.53
C GLY A 316 11.98 14.59 11.75
N GLY A 317 11.66 14.99 12.98
CA GLY A 317 11.46 16.40 13.33
C GLY A 317 12.72 17.25 13.19
N ARG A 318 13.90 16.67 13.47
CA ARG A 318 15.22 17.31 13.41
C ARG A 318 16.04 16.93 12.20
N GLU A 319 15.79 15.74 11.64
CA GLU A 319 16.51 15.16 10.50
C GLU A 319 15.56 14.94 9.32
N PRO A 320 15.39 15.95 8.44
CA PRO A 320 14.45 15.86 7.30
C PRO A 320 14.67 14.68 6.37
N ALA A 321 15.92 14.19 6.24
CA ALA A 321 16.23 13.01 5.42
C ALA A 321 15.52 11.73 5.91
N LEU A 322 15.16 11.65 7.20
CA LEU A 322 14.41 10.52 7.75
C LEU A 322 12.89 10.59 7.50
N ARG A 323 12.39 11.64 6.83
CA ARG A 323 10.99 11.75 6.42
C ARG A 323 10.70 10.95 5.14
N GLU A 324 11.45 9.88 4.94
CA GLU A 324 11.31 8.94 3.84
C GLU A 324 10.06 8.05 4.03
N ARG A 325 9.47 7.55 2.96
CA ARG A 325 8.26 6.70 3.02
C ARG A 325 8.58 5.21 2.83
N SER A 326 9.66 4.90 2.11
CA SER A 326 10.11 3.53 1.89
C SER A 326 10.81 2.97 3.13
N THR A 327 10.38 1.80 3.57
CA THR A 327 11.00 1.07 4.69
C THR A 327 12.46 0.75 4.40
N ARG A 328 12.77 0.27 3.19
CA ARG A 328 14.14 -0.13 2.82
C ARG A 328 15.08 1.08 2.75
N THR A 329 14.63 2.19 2.17
CA THR A 329 15.40 3.43 2.13
C THR A 329 15.61 3.98 3.52
N THR A 330 14.58 3.97 4.37
CA THR A 330 14.70 4.38 5.78
C THR A 330 15.76 3.55 6.51
N LEU A 331 15.74 2.23 6.40
CA LEU A 331 16.74 1.37 7.04
C LEU A 331 18.16 1.71 6.58
N ARG A 332 18.40 1.93 5.29
CA ARG A 332 19.73 2.36 4.78
C ARG A 332 20.16 3.69 5.40
N LEU A 333 19.25 4.67 5.45
CA LEU A 333 19.52 5.96 6.10
C LEU A 333 19.85 5.81 7.59
N LEU A 334 19.26 4.86 8.31
CA LEU A 334 19.60 4.59 9.71
C LEU A 334 21.02 4.10 9.87
N ALA A 335 21.55 3.29 8.94
CA ALA A 335 22.95 2.87 8.94
C ALA A 335 23.88 4.05 8.56
N GLU A 336 23.58 4.78 7.50
CA GLU A 336 24.35 5.95 7.05
C GLU A 336 24.47 7.05 8.11
N ARG A 337 23.47 7.16 8.98
CA ARG A 337 23.42 8.11 10.11
C ARG A 337 23.93 7.51 11.42
N GLU A 338 24.49 6.29 11.41
CA GLU A 338 25.00 5.59 12.59
C GLU A 338 23.94 5.45 13.72
N LEU A 339 22.65 5.44 13.35
CA LEU A 339 21.55 5.23 14.31
C LEU A 339 21.31 3.75 14.59
N LEU A 340 21.69 2.89 13.65
CA LEU A 340 21.77 1.43 13.78
C LEU A 340 23.09 0.93 13.18
N PRO A 341 23.67 -0.17 13.72
CA PRO A 341 24.86 -0.78 13.14
C PRO A 341 24.61 -1.24 11.68
N ALA A 342 25.55 -1.00 10.79
CA ALA A 342 25.42 -1.33 9.37
C ALA A 342 25.15 -2.82 9.13
N ASP A 343 25.83 -3.71 9.87
CA ASP A 343 25.59 -5.16 9.78
C ASP A 343 24.18 -5.56 10.21
N THR A 344 23.64 -4.91 11.25
CA THR A 344 22.26 -5.11 11.68
C THR A 344 21.28 -4.67 10.61
N VAL A 345 21.52 -3.51 9.99
CA VAL A 345 20.69 -3.01 8.89
C VAL A 345 20.75 -3.92 7.68
N GLY A 346 21.94 -4.40 7.30
CA GLY A 346 22.09 -5.37 6.21
C GLY A 346 21.23 -6.61 6.43
N ARG A 347 21.32 -7.22 7.59
CA ARG A 347 20.51 -8.40 7.95
C ARG A 347 18.99 -8.10 8.02
N LEU A 348 18.58 -6.90 8.48
CA LEU A 348 17.17 -6.48 8.48
C LEU A 348 16.64 -6.32 7.05
N LEU A 349 17.44 -5.78 6.13
CA LEU A 349 17.10 -5.67 4.72
C LEU A 349 16.95 -7.05 4.05
N ASP A 350 17.83 -7.99 4.37
CA ASP A 350 17.76 -9.36 3.87
C ASP A 350 16.51 -10.07 4.40
N ALA A 351 16.24 -9.95 5.71
CA ALA A 351 15.03 -10.50 6.32
C ALA A 351 13.75 -9.87 5.73
N TYR A 352 13.73 -8.55 5.55
CA TYR A 352 12.61 -7.87 4.93
C TYR A 352 12.37 -8.36 3.51
N THR A 353 13.43 -8.47 2.69
CA THR A 353 13.36 -8.97 1.33
C THR A 353 12.83 -10.40 1.28
N PHE A 354 13.36 -11.29 2.13
CA PHE A 354 12.89 -12.67 2.23
C PHE A 354 11.41 -12.76 2.60
N LEU A 355 10.99 -12.05 3.65
CA LEU A 355 9.61 -12.07 4.13
C LEU A 355 8.63 -11.46 3.11
N ARG A 356 9.02 -10.40 2.40
CA ARG A 356 8.21 -9.79 1.34
C ARG A 356 8.10 -10.70 0.12
N ASN A 357 9.19 -11.34 -0.28
CA ASN A 357 9.15 -12.34 -1.35
C ASN A 357 8.25 -13.51 -0.97
N LEU A 358 8.35 -14.01 0.26
CA LEU A 358 7.46 -15.05 0.74
C LEU A 358 5.98 -14.59 0.73
N GLU A 359 5.68 -13.37 1.18
CA GLU A 359 4.34 -12.79 1.12
C GLU A 359 3.81 -12.75 -0.33
N HIS A 360 4.65 -12.39 -1.32
CA HIS A 360 4.27 -12.42 -2.73
C HIS A 360 3.97 -13.85 -3.21
N ARG A 361 4.80 -14.85 -2.88
CA ARG A 361 4.56 -16.24 -3.29
C ARG A 361 3.25 -16.80 -2.73
N LEU A 362 2.90 -16.41 -1.50
CA LEU A 362 1.58 -16.75 -0.92
C LEU A 362 0.43 -16.12 -1.74
N GLN A 363 0.60 -14.89 -2.18
CA GLN A 363 -0.40 -14.19 -3.00
C GLN A 363 -0.48 -14.73 -4.43
N TYR A 364 0.64 -15.17 -5.01
CA TYR A 364 0.69 -15.74 -6.36
C TYR A 364 -0.10 -17.03 -6.52
N LEU A 365 -0.32 -17.80 -5.46
CA LEU A 365 -1.08 -19.05 -5.54
C LEU A 365 -2.46 -18.82 -6.16
N GLU A 366 -3.22 -17.80 -5.67
CA GLU A 366 -4.63 -17.61 -6.02
C GLU A 366 -5.03 -16.15 -6.26
N ASP A 367 -4.07 -15.21 -6.32
CA ASP A 367 -4.33 -13.76 -6.26
C ASP A 367 -5.16 -13.38 -5.02
N ALA A 368 -4.79 -13.95 -3.87
CA ALA A 368 -5.50 -13.75 -2.61
C ALA A 368 -4.74 -12.80 -1.68
N GLN A 369 -5.47 -11.95 -0.95
CA GLN A 369 -4.90 -11.15 0.12
C GLN A 369 -4.62 -12.01 1.34
N THR A 370 -3.49 -12.69 1.32
CA THR A 370 -3.06 -13.57 2.39
C THR A 370 -1.64 -13.27 2.85
N HIS A 371 -1.39 -13.53 4.12
CA HIS A 371 -0.09 -13.37 4.77
C HIS A 371 0.26 -14.61 5.60
N THR A 372 -0.54 -15.68 5.49
CA THR A 372 -0.42 -16.89 6.30
C THR A 372 0.02 -18.05 5.42
N LEU A 373 0.96 -18.84 5.90
CA LEU A 373 1.37 -20.07 5.20
C LEU A 373 0.15 -21.01 5.06
N PRO A 374 -0.01 -21.65 3.91
CA PRO A 374 -1.12 -22.58 3.69
C PRO A 374 -1.05 -23.77 4.66
N ALA A 375 -2.22 -24.29 5.05
CA ALA A 375 -2.32 -25.50 5.86
C ALA A 375 -1.91 -26.76 5.06
N SER A 376 -2.11 -26.74 3.75
CA SER A 376 -1.78 -27.87 2.86
C SER A 376 -0.25 -28.03 2.68
N PRO A 377 0.32 -29.21 2.95
CA PRO A 377 1.73 -29.48 2.66
C PRO A 377 2.09 -29.29 1.19
N ALA A 378 1.18 -29.65 0.27
CA ALA A 378 1.38 -29.48 -1.16
C ALA A 378 1.52 -28.01 -1.56
N ASP A 379 0.70 -27.12 -0.96
CA ASP A 379 0.79 -25.67 -1.20
C ASP A 379 2.06 -25.08 -0.57
N ARG A 380 2.48 -25.55 0.62
CA ARG A 380 3.75 -25.13 1.22
C ARG A 380 4.95 -25.58 0.40
N GLN A 381 4.91 -26.79 -0.17
CA GLN A 381 5.93 -27.26 -1.13
C GLN A 381 5.95 -26.39 -2.39
N ALA A 382 4.79 -26.01 -2.93
CA ALA A 382 4.71 -25.08 -4.07
C ALA A 382 5.32 -23.70 -3.74
N VAL A 383 5.04 -23.17 -2.54
CA VAL A 383 5.66 -21.93 -2.07
C VAL A 383 7.18 -22.07 -1.93
N ALA A 384 7.67 -23.18 -1.37
CA ALA A 384 9.12 -23.44 -1.27
C ALA A 384 9.78 -23.45 -2.67
N GLN A 385 9.17 -24.10 -3.65
CA GLN A 385 9.65 -24.10 -5.05
C GLN A 385 9.66 -22.68 -5.64
N MET A 386 8.60 -21.90 -5.44
CA MET A 386 8.55 -20.50 -5.87
C MET A 386 9.59 -19.61 -5.16
N MET A 387 10.05 -19.99 -3.96
CA MET A 387 11.16 -19.35 -3.24
C MET A 387 12.55 -19.85 -3.67
N GLY A 388 12.63 -20.77 -4.63
CA GLY A 388 13.89 -21.40 -5.06
C GLY A 388 14.48 -22.33 -4.00
N LEU A 389 13.65 -22.86 -3.09
CA LEU A 389 14.06 -23.76 -2.01
C LEU A 389 13.67 -25.21 -2.35
N PRO A 390 14.47 -26.19 -1.89
CA PRO A 390 14.26 -27.59 -2.27
C PRO A 390 12.95 -28.18 -1.72
N ASP A 391 12.58 -27.76 -0.51
CA ASP A 391 11.42 -28.34 0.20
C ASP A 391 10.84 -27.42 1.26
N GLU A 392 9.67 -27.82 1.78
CA GLU A 392 8.95 -27.15 2.85
C GLU A 392 9.79 -27.03 4.13
N ALA A 393 10.54 -28.05 4.50
CA ALA A 393 11.34 -28.04 5.73
C ALA A 393 12.42 -26.94 5.69
N THR A 394 13.09 -26.79 4.56
CA THR A 394 14.07 -25.72 4.31
C THR A 394 13.41 -24.34 4.34
N LEU A 395 12.20 -24.19 3.77
CA LEU A 395 11.43 -22.95 3.83
C LEU A 395 11.11 -22.54 5.28
N LEU A 396 10.59 -23.48 6.09
CA LEU A 396 10.23 -23.23 7.48
C LEU A 396 11.46 -22.90 8.33
N ALA A 397 12.54 -23.65 8.18
CA ALA A 397 13.79 -23.40 8.91
C ALA A 397 14.33 -21.97 8.60
N ARG A 398 14.31 -21.57 7.33
CA ARG A 398 14.77 -20.24 6.93
C ARG A 398 13.84 -19.13 7.41
N LEU A 399 12.53 -19.36 7.41
CA LEU A 399 11.54 -18.43 7.96
C LEU A 399 11.76 -18.23 9.47
N ASP A 400 11.99 -19.31 10.22
CA ASP A 400 12.24 -19.24 11.68
C ASP A 400 13.54 -18.50 11.97
N GLU A 401 14.61 -18.72 11.20
CA GLU A 401 15.88 -17.99 11.33
C GLU A 401 15.68 -16.48 11.15
N GLN A 402 15.00 -16.07 10.07
CA GLN A 402 14.76 -14.65 9.79
C GLN A 402 13.90 -14.01 10.88
N ARG A 403 12.84 -14.69 11.32
CA ARG A 403 11.97 -14.23 12.40
C ARG A 403 12.69 -14.11 13.74
N ALA A 404 13.49 -15.09 14.11
CA ALA A 404 14.26 -15.05 15.35
C ALA A 404 15.19 -13.85 15.39
N PHE A 405 15.89 -13.57 14.28
CA PHE A 405 16.76 -12.40 14.17
C PHE A 405 15.98 -11.09 14.31
N VAL A 406 14.89 -10.91 13.55
CA VAL A 406 14.08 -9.69 13.59
C VAL A 406 13.51 -9.46 14.99
N ALA A 407 12.97 -10.50 15.61
CA ALA A 407 12.43 -10.44 16.97
C ALA A 407 13.48 -10.04 18.00
N ALA A 408 14.70 -10.57 17.89
CA ALA A 408 15.81 -10.21 18.78
C ALA A 408 16.22 -8.74 18.63
N GLN A 409 16.31 -8.22 17.39
CA GLN A 409 16.61 -6.81 17.14
C GLN A 409 15.49 -5.91 17.66
N PHE A 410 14.24 -6.30 17.44
CA PHE A 410 13.09 -5.58 17.94
C PHE A 410 13.12 -5.47 19.47
N ASP A 411 13.29 -6.59 20.18
CA ASP A 411 13.38 -6.63 21.63
C ASP A 411 14.55 -5.78 22.16
N ALA A 412 15.73 -5.82 21.51
CA ALA A 412 16.90 -5.06 21.91
C ALA A 412 16.68 -3.52 21.83
N ILE A 413 15.92 -3.04 20.83
CA ILE A 413 15.64 -1.62 20.66
C ILE A 413 14.58 -1.14 21.65
N PHE A 414 13.60 -1.98 21.98
CA PHE A 414 12.48 -1.65 22.86
C PHE A 414 12.67 -2.17 24.31
N ALA A 415 13.76 -2.85 24.64
CA ALA A 415 14.08 -3.23 26.02
C ALA A 415 14.20 -1.98 26.92
N ASP A 416 13.66 -2.06 28.12
CA ASP A 416 13.76 -0.98 29.08
C ASP A 416 15.22 -0.72 29.44
N LYS A 417 15.65 0.54 29.35
CA LYS A 417 16.93 0.99 29.91
C LYS A 417 16.93 1.00 31.45
N ALA A 418 15.88 0.51 32.09
CA ALA A 418 15.75 0.51 33.54
C ALA A 418 16.76 -0.39 34.25
N ASP A 419 17.39 -1.38 33.59
CA ASP A 419 18.34 -2.29 34.18
C ASP A 419 19.81 -1.82 34.12
N LYS A 420 20.12 -0.64 33.53
CA LYS A 420 21.51 -0.15 33.43
C LYS A 420 21.87 0.94 34.45
N SER A 421 20.98 1.29 35.38
CA SER A 421 21.28 2.26 36.46
C SER A 421 21.54 1.61 37.83
N GLY A 422 21.74 0.32 37.86
CA GLY A 422 21.99 -0.46 39.08
C GLY A 422 23.30 -1.31 39.03
N ALA A 423 24.41 -0.74 38.52
CA ALA A 423 25.72 -1.33 38.68
C ALA A 423 26.79 -0.25 38.93
#